data_3910f79b185f4b7d51cee8bd0c14f658
#
_entry.id   3910f79b185f4b7d51cee8bd0c14f658
#
_cell.length_a   1.000
_cell.length_b   1.000
_cell.length_c   1.000
_cell.angle_alpha   90.00
_cell.angle_beta   90.00
_cell.angle_gamma   90.00
#
_symmetry.space_group_name_H-M   'P 1'
#
loop_
_entity.id
_entity.type
_entity.pdbx_description
1 polymer ?
#
loop_
_entity_poly.entity_id
_entity_poly.type
_entity_poly.pdbx_seq_one_letter_code
_entity_poly.pdbx_strand_id
1 'polypeptide(L)'
;MYRTAAEYLFPLLLISVFFFSCVPQKKALLQQQQLAIIDSQLVKHNLQLKELNARRQQKQDLNQMDDAASSQIQNFIDNTNTEIDKIVTQNSILVGKTAVDKNDWKSLNKALTFSQSKQKLIGDKLLLITELINRNTVVMLDQDVLFTPGQYNLSPSVSYTLGKTFEPVVKEIDYFVNKYPDFPLSLVITAKGYADATTISDKSVLFKKLQERLKLSNTNPTNEDLNKELSNARAQSVINLLKTFTVGKSADGKSIKNILYLYEGKGEKLPDLKIANYKTEDSRRRIVLLFWSIFPD
;
A
#
# COMPACT_ATOMS: atom_id res chain seq x y z
N MET A 1 -28.03 -1.62 84.74
CA MET A 1 -28.58 -2.13 83.46
C MET A 1 -28.14 -1.19 82.37
N TYR A 2 -26.87 -1.32 81.94
CA TYR A 2 -26.31 -0.55 80.83
C TYR A 2 -26.09 -1.50 79.63
N ARG A 3 -27.04 -1.55 78.70
CA ARG A 3 -26.81 -2.14 77.39
C ARG A 3 -25.98 -1.13 76.56
N THR A 4 -24.79 -1.55 76.26
CA THR A 4 -23.78 -0.72 75.66
C THR A 4 -24.18 -0.36 74.20
N ALA A 5 -24.09 0.91 73.84
CA ALA A 5 -24.33 1.49 72.50
C ALA A 5 -23.47 0.87 71.40
N ALA A 6 -22.59 -0.08 71.72
CA ALA A 6 -21.70 -0.79 70.78
C ALA A 6 -22.44 -1.81 69.89
N GLU A 7 -23.58 -2.33 70.26
CA GLU A 7 -24.31 -3.36 69.49
C GLU A 7 -25.06 -2.78 68.28
N TYR A 8 -25.32 -1.48 68.26
CA TYR A 8 -25.98 -0.82 67.08
C TYR A 8 -25.02 -0.14 66.07
N LEU A 9 -23.75 0.07 66.49
CA LEU A 9 -22.73 0.65 65.60
C LEU A 9 -22.19 -0.36 64.55
N PHE A 10 -22.21 -1.67 64.91
CA PHE A 10 -21.67 -2.71 64.01
C PHE A 10 -22.51 -2.95 62.74
N PRO A 11 -23.85 -3.06 62.78
CA PRO A 11 -24.67 -3.20 61.61
C PRO A 11 -24.70 -1.93 60.74
N LEU A 12 -24.54 -0.72 61.34
CA LEU A 12 -24.51 0.54 60.58
C LEU A 12 -23.22 0.69 59.79
N LEU A 13 -22.10 0.20 60.30
CA LEU A 13 -20.79 0.18 59.61
C LEU A 13 -20.78 -0.83 58.46
N LEU A 14 -21.47 -1.96 58.61
CA LEU A 14 -21.58 -2.97 57.58
C LEU A 14 -22.43 -2.49 56.36
N ILE A 15 -23.48 -1.71 56.64
CA ILE A 15 -24.34 -1.13 55.61
C ILE A 15 -23.61 -0.06 54.81
N SER A 16 -22.72 0.73 55.46
CA SER A 16 -21.96 1.78 54.75
C SER A 16 -20.91 1.24 53.79
N VAL A 17 -20.38 0.03 54.03
CA VAL A 17 -19.38 -0.60 53.13
C VAL A 17 -20.00 -1.09 51.81
N PHE A 18 -21.31 -1.42 51.82
CA PHE A 18 -21.99 -1.84 50.60
C PHE A 18 -22.31 -0.69 49.60
N PHE A 19 -22.37 0.56 50.09
CA PHE A 19 -22.66 1.71 49.22
C PHE A 19 -21.48 2.24 48.44
N PHE A 20 -20.22 1.89 48.77
CA PHE A 20 -19.04 2.35 48.09
C PHE A 20 -18.63 1.50 46.88
N SER A 21 -19.37 0.44 46.55
CA SER A 21 -19.03 -0.49 45.46
C SER A 21 -19.85 -0.31 44.20
N CYS A 22 -20.83 0.60 44.15
CA CYS A 22 -21.69 0.75 43.00
C CYS A 22 -21.08 1.65 41.95
N VAL A 23 -20.86 1.11 40.75
CA VAL A 23 -20.58 1.90 39.53
C VAL A 23 -21.85 2.72 39.20
N PRO A 24 -21.75 4.04 39.01
CA PRO A 24 -22.91 4.83 38.63
C PRO A 24 -23.41 4.38 37.24
N GLN A 25 -24.52 3.64 37.18
CA GLN A 25 -25.07 3.07 35.95
C GLN A 25 -25.28 4.14 34.86
N LYS A 26 -25.64 5.37 35.24
CA LYS A 26 -25.76 6.49 34.32
C LYS A 26 -24.43 6.84 33.61
N LYS A 27 -23.29 6.76 34.34
CA LYS A 27 -21.96 6.99 33.73
C LYS A 27 -21.55 5.81 32.84
N ALA A 28 -21.89 4.58 33.24
CA ALA A 28 -21.63 3.40 32.41
C ALA A 28 -22.39 3.46 31.09
N LEU A 29 -23.68 3.81 31.12
CA LEU A 29 -24.49 3.99 29.93
C LEU A 29 -23.91 5.05 28.97
N LEU A 30 -23.45 6.17 29.52
CA LEU A 30 -22.83 7.22 28.70
C LEU A 30 -21.56 6.72 28.00
N GLN A 31 -20.72 5.95 28.66
CA GLN A 31 -19.52 5.37 28.05
C GLN A 31 -19.84 4.28 27.01
N GLN A 32 -20.87 3.45 27.28
CA GLN A 32 -21.38 2.49 26.30
C GLN A 32 -21.87 3.21 25.04
N GLN A 33 -22.60 4.31 25.19
CA GLN A 33 -23.04 5.13 24.05
C GLN A 33 -21.85 5.74 23.28
N GLN A 34 -20.84 6.25 23.97
CA GLN A 34 -19.63 6.76 23.32
C GLN A 34 -18.89 5.65 22.56
N LEU A 35 -18.77 4.46 23.15
CA LEU A 35 -18.15 3.32 22.51
C LEU A 35 -18.92 2.87 21.25
N ALA A 36 -20.26 2.83 21.34
CA ALA A 36 -21.13 2.52 20.20
C ALA A 36 -21.00 3.55 19.04
N ILE A 37 -20.80 4.83 19.36
CA ILE A 37 -20.53 5.87 18.36
C ILE A 37 -19.20 5.60 17.65
N ILE A 38 -18.15 5.25 18.39
CA ILE A 38 -16.85 4.91 17.82
C ILE A 38 -16.98 3.68 16.91
N ASP A 39 -17.68 2.63 17.37
CA ASP A 39 -17.92 1.43 16.56
C ASP A 39 -18.65 1.75 15.26
N SER A 40 -19.67 2.62 15.31
CA SER A 40 -20.36 3.08 14.08
C SER A 40 -19.42 3.81 13.12
N GLN A 41 -18.49 4.61 13.64
CA GLN A 41 -17.48 5.28 12.80
C GLN A 41 -16.46 4.29 12.23
N LEU A 42 -16.04 3.31 12.99
CA LEU A 42 -15.17 2.22 12.53
C LEU A 42 -15.82 1.38 11.42
N VAL A 43 -17.10 1.04 11.57
CA VAL A 43 -17.88 0.36 10.51
C VAL A 43 -17.96 1.21 9.25
N LYS A 44 -18.13 2.53 9.38
CA LYS A 44 -18.08 3.44 8.22
C LYS A 44 -16.70 3.42 7.54
N HIS A 45 -15.61 3.33 8.30
CA HIS A 45 -14.27 3.17 7.75
C HIS A 45 -14.10 1.85 6.98
N ASN A 46 -14.70 0.75 7.43
CA ASN A 46 -14.73 -0.51 6.66
C ASN A 46 -15.41 -0.35 5.29
N LEU A 47 -16.50 0.41 5.21
CA LEU A 47 -17.16 0.69 3.93
C LEU A 47 -16.25 1.52 3.01
N GLN A 48 -15.58 2.53 3.55
CA GLN A 48 -14.63 3.34 2.79
C GLN A 48 -13.45 2.51 2.27
N LEU A 49 -12.93 1.57 3.08
CA LEU A 49 -11.87 0.64 2.65
C LEU A 49 -12.32 -0.27 1.50
N LYS A 50 -13.57 -0.75 1.51
CA LYS A 50 -14.15 -1.53 0.40
C LYS A 50 -14.23 -0.71 -0.89
N GLU A 51 -14.65 0.54 -0.81
CA GLU A 51 -14.69 1.44 -1.98
C GLU A 51 -13.28 1.71 -2.52
N LEU A 52 -12.31 1.95 -1.64
CA LEU A 52 -10.91 2.14 -2.01
C LEU A 52 -10.33 0.89 -2.68
N ASN A 53 -10.67 -0.29 -2.18
CA ASN A 53 -10.26 -1.54 -2.81
C ASN A 53 -10.83 -1.72 -4.23
N ALA A 54 -12.07 -1.36 -4.45
CA ALA A 54 -12.67 -1.37 -5.79
C ALA A 54 -11.95 -0.42 -6.75
N ARG A 55 -11.60 0.79 -6.29
CA ARG A 55 -10.81 1.76 -7.09
C ARG A 55 -9.40 1.24 -7.39
N ARG A 56 -8.74 0.61 -6.39
CA ARG A 56 -7.45 -0.04 -6.59
C ARG A 56 -7.51 -1.09 -7.70
N GLN A 57 -8.51 -1.97 -7.63
CA GLN A 57 -8.72 -3.01 -8.64
C GLN A 57 -8.93 -2.41 -10.03
N GLN A 58 -9.79 -1.42 -10.15
CA GLN A 58 -10.03 -0.72 -11.42
C GLN A 58 -8.74 -0.14 -12.01
N LYS A 59 -7.89 0.49 -11.19
CA LYS A 59 -6.59 1.02 -11.66
C LYS A 59 -5.64 -0.08 -12.11
N GLN A 60 -5.61 -1.21 -11.41
CA GLN A 60 -4.82 -2.38 -11.80
C GLN A 60 -5.28 -2.92 -13.16
N ASP A 61 -6.58 -3.11 -13.35
CA ASP A 61 -7.17 -3.62 -14.59
C ASP A 61 -6.90 -2.69 -15.79
N LEU A 62 -6.73 -1.39 -15.53
CA LEU A 62 -6.40 -0.38 -16.53
C LEU A 62 -4.88 -0.19 -16.74
N ASN A 63 -4.02 -1.04 -16.17
CA ASN A 63 -2.56 -0.86 -16.14
C ASN A 63 -2.09 0.50 -15.58
N GLN A 64 -2.87 1.10 -14.69
CA GLN A 64 -2.54 2.36 -14.00
C GLN A 64 -1.92 2.14 -12.62
N MET A 65 -1.80 0.90 -12.19
CA MET A 65 -1.15 0.49 -10.94
C MET A 65 -0.38 -0.79 -11.18
N ASP A 66 0.79 -0.90 -10.56
CA ASP A 66 1.61 -2.11 -10.62
C ASP A 66 1.03 -3.23 -9.75
N ASP A 67 1.22 -4.49 -10.17
CA ASP A 67 0.70 -5.67 -9.47
C ASP A 67 1.28 -5.81 -8.06
N ALA A 68 2.59 -5.52 -7.89
CA ALA A 68 3.24 -5.58 -6.59
C ALA A 68 2.70 -4.50 -5.64
N ALA A 69 2.58 -3.25 -6.12
CA ALA A 69 2.00 -2.15 -5.36
C ALA A 69 0.52 -2.42 -5.02
N SER A 70 -0.25 -2.93 -6.00
CA SER A 70 -1.64 -3.31 -5.81
C SER A 70 -1.81 -4.36 -4.71
N SER A 71 -0.97 -5.40 -4.73
CA SER A 71 -0.98 -6.47 -3.72
C SER A 71 -0.66 -5.94 -2.31
N GLN A 72 0.33 -5.05 -2.17
CA GLN A 72 0.68 -4.45 -0.88
C GLN A 72 -0.44 -3.56 -0.33
N ILE A 73 -1.06 -2.74 -1.19
CA ILE A 73 -2.22 -1.93 -0.79
C ILE A 73 -3.39 -2.83 -0.37
N GLN A 74 -3.65 -3.94 -1.11
CA GLN A 74 -4.66 -4.92 -0.73
C GLN A 74 -4.41 -5.48 0.66
N ASN A 75 -3.20 -5.98 0.91
CA ASN A 75 -2.82 -6.53 2.21
C ASN A 75 -3.02 -5.52 3.34
N PHE A 76 -2.66 -4.26 3.10
CA PHE A 76 -2.86 -3.21 4.09
C PHE A 76 -4.34 -2.91 4.37
N ILE A 77 -5.18 -2.91 3.32
CA ILE A 77 -6.65 -2.78 3.45
C ILE A 77 -7.21 -3.93 4.27
N ASP A 78 -6.83 -5.17 3.95
CA ASP A 78 -7.34 -6.38 4.61
C ASP A 78 -6.93 -6.43 6.09
N ASN A 79 -5.68 -6.08 6.39
CA ASN A 79 -5.20 -5.97 7.76
C ASN A 79 -5.95 -4.90 8.55
N THR A 80 -6.22 -3.75 7.93
CA THR A 80 -6.96 -2.66 8.57
C THR A 80 -8.42 -3.04 8.81
N ASN A 81 -9.09 -3.72 7.86
CA ASN A 81 -10.44 -4.26 8.03
C ASN A 81 -10.48 -5.27 9.19
N THR A 82 -9.52 -6.19 9.24
CA THR A 82 -9.42 -7.19 10.32
C THR A 82 -9.22 -6.51 11.69
N GLU A 83 -8.41 -5.45 11.76
CA GLU A 83 -8.22 -4.66 12.98
C GLU A 83 -9.53 -3.99 13.43
N ILE A 84 -10.28 -3.40 12.51
CA ILE A 84 -11.59 -2.78 12.77
C ILE A 84 -12.57 -3.82 13.30
N ASP A 85 -12.73 -4.94 12.60
CA ASP A 85 -13.68 -5.99 12.97
C ASP A 85 -13.39 -6.55 14.36
N LYS A 86 -12.11 -6.73 14.69
CA LYS A 86 -11.68 -7.17 16.03
C LYS A 86 -12.08 -6.15 17.11
N ILE A 87 -11.86 -4.86 16.87
CA ILE A 87 -12.21 -3.81 17.84
C ILE A 87 -13.72 -3.76 18.04
N VAL A 88 -14.50 -3.70 16.96
CA VAL A 88 -15.97 -3.65 17.03
C VAL A 88 -16.55 -4.88 17.74
N THR A 89 -16.03 -6.07 17.43
CA THR A 89 -16.45 -7.33 18.10
C THR A 89 -16.15 -7.30 19.61
N GLN A 90 -14.97 -6.82 20.00
CA GLN A 90 -14.62 -6.70 21.41
C GLN A 90 -15.50 -5.67 22.14
N ASN A 91 -15.77 -4.55 21.51
CA ASN A 91 -16.59 -3.48 22.07
C ASN A 91 -18.06 -3.89 22.21
N SER A 92 -18.61 -4.62 21.24
CA SER A 92 -20.02 -5.05 21.24
C SER A 92 -20.40 -5.85 22.50
N ILE A 93 -19.46 -6.62 23.05
CA ILE A 93 -19.64 -7.37 24.30
C ILE A 93 -19.88 -6.41 25.49
N LEU A 94 -19.15 -5.29 25.52
CA LEU A 94 -19.26 -4.30 26.60
C LEU A 94 -20.48 -3.39 26.41
N VAL A 95 -20.78 -3.02 25.17
CA VAL A 95 -21.95 -2.18 24.81
C VAL A 95 -23.26 -2.92 25.09
N GLY A 96 -23.30 -4.23 24.87
CA GLY A 96 -24.49 -5.05 25.07
C GLY A 96 -24.84 -5.39 26.53
N LYS A 97 -23.99 -5.01 27.50
CA LYS A 97 -24.25 -5.31 28.92
C LYS A 97 -25.36 -4.42 29.50
N THR A 98 -26.37 -5.03 30.06
CA THR A 98 -27.49 -4.32 30.74
C THR A 98 -27.14 -3.81 32.12
N ALA A 99 -26.22 -4.50 32.81
CA ALA A 99 -25.69 -4.10 34.13
C ALA A 99 -24.15 -4.13 34.05
N VAL A 100 -23.52 -3.08 34.56
CA VAL A 100 -22.07 -2.89 34.55
C VAL A 100 -21.53 -2.99 35.95
N ASP A 101 -20.74 -4.03 36.26
CA ASP A 101 -20.03 -4.18 37.52
C ASP A 101 -18.70 -3.40 37.52
N LYS A 102 -17.94 -3.49 38.64
CA LYS A 102 -16.66 -2.78 38.78
C LYS A 102 -15.59 -3.24 37.77
N ASN A 103 -15.60 -4.51 37.36
CA ASN A 103 -14.64 -5.06 36.42
C ASN A 103 -15.05 -4.65 35.00
N ASP A 104 -16.34 -4.70 34.67
CA ASP A 104 -16.91 -4.20 33.45
C ASP A 104 -16.62 -2.73 33.25
N TRP A 105 -16.75 -1.91 34.30
CA TRP A 105 -16.42 -0.49 34.30
C TRP A 105 -14.95 -0.24 33.94
N LYS A 106 -14.02 -1.00 34.53
CA LYS A 106 -12.60 -0.91 34.20
C LYS A 106 -12.35 -1.29 32.73
N SER A 107 -13.00 -2.36 32.25
CA SER A 107 -12.88 -2.85 30.88
C SER A 107 -13.45 -1.83 29.92
N LEU A 108 -14.60 -1.22 30.22
CA LEU A 108 -15.25 -0.20 29.43
C LEU A 108 -14.37 1.06 29.27
N ASN A 109 -13.75 1.53 30.37
CA ASN A 109 -12.81 2.66 30.32
C ASN A 109 -11.58 2.35 29.43
N LYS A 110 -11.01 1.14 29.59
CA LYS A 110 -9.88 0.71 28.75
C LYS A 110 -10.28 0.61 27.29
N ALA A 111 -11.42 -0.01 27.01
CA ALA A 111 -11.93 -0.16 25.64
C ALA A 111 -12.19 1.20 25.00
N LEU A 112 -12.77 2.15 25.72
CA LEU A 112 -13.04 3.50 25.22
C LEU A 112 -11.74 4.21 24.82
N THR A 113 -10.76 4.27 25.73
CA THR A 113 -9.46 4.90 25.45
C THR A 113 -8.72 4.24 24.30
N PHE A 114 -8.71 2.90 24.27
CA PHE A 114 -8.10 2.11 23.22
C PHE A 114 -8.78 2.38 21.87
N SER A 115 -10.11 2.30 21.82
CA SER A 115 -10.88 2.49 20.58
C SER A 115 -10.77 3.91 20.04
N GLN A 116 -10.71 4.94 20.90
CA GLN A 116 -10.46 6.33 20.48
C GLN A 116 -9.08 6.48 19.81
N SER A 117 -8.04 5.91 20.43
CA SER A 117 -6.70 5.93 19.86
C SER A 117 -6.64 5.19 18.52
N LYS A 118 -7.26 4.02 18.43
CA LYS A 118 -7.30 3.20 17.22
C LYS A 118 -8.12 3.83 16.12
N GLN A 119 -9.25 4.45 16.42
CA GLN A 119 -10.07 5.17 15.44
C GLN A 119 -9.26 6.29 14.76
N LYS A 120 -8.49 7.07 15.53
CA LYS A 120 -7.60 8.10 14.97
C LYS A 120 -6.59 7.48 14.02
N LEU A 121 -5.85 6.45 14.47
CA LEU A 121 -4.85 5.76 13.64
C LEU A 121 -5.46 5.18 12.36
N ILE A 122 -6.65 4.58 12.44
CA ILE A 122 -7.36 4.04 11.28
C ILE A 122 -7.78 5.16 10.33
N GLY A 123 -8.20 6.31 10.85
CA GLY A 123 -8.48 7.50 10.04
C GLY A 123 -7.24 7.97 9.26
N ASP A 124 -6.08 8.01 9.91
CA ASP A 124 -4.81 8.37 9.27
C ASP A 124 -4.39 7.34 8.20
N LYS A 125 -4.58 6.04 8.48
CA LYS A 125 -4.39 4.97 7.49
C LYS A 125 -5.29 5.13 6.27
N LEU A 126 -6.56 5.47 6.46
CA LEU A 126 -7.52 5.72 5.38
C LEU A 126 -7.11 6.90 4.49
N LEU A 127 -6.65 7.99 5.09
CA LEU A 127 -6.14 9.14 4.35
C LEU A 127 -4.95 8.75 3.49
N LEU A 128 -3.98 8.02 4.06
CA LEU A 128 -2.81 7.53 3.36
C LEU A 128 -3.20 6.64 2.16
N ILE A 129 -4.05 5.63 2.36
CA ILE A 129 -4.50 4.74 1.26
C ILE A 129 -5.24 5.52 0.19
N THR A 130 -6.11 6.45 0.58
CA THR A 130 -6.86 7.28 -0.36
C THR A 130 -5.91 8.06 -1.27
N GLU A 131 -4.89 8.64 -0.70
CA GLU A 131 -3.87 9.38 -1.46
C GLU A 131 -3.08 8.46 -2.39
N LEU A 132 -2.64 7.30 -1.88
CA LEU A 132 -1.90 6.30 -2.67
C LEU A 132 -2.70 5.85 -3.90
N ILE A 133 -3.98 5.54 -3.73
CA ILE A 133 -4.83 5.08 -4.82
C ILE A 133 -5.16 6.21 -5.80
N ASN A 134 -5.34 7.44 -5.33
CA ASN A 134 -5.74 8.56 -6.19
C ASN A 134 -4.57 9.16 -6.99
N ARG A 135 -3.34 8.98 -6.55
CA ARG A 135 -2.17 9.51 -7.28
C ARG A 135 -1.98 8.84 -8.63
N ASN A 136 -1.44 9.59 -9.56
CA ASN A 136 -0.92 9.02 -10.81
C ASN A 136 0.51 8.54 -10.55
N THR A 137 0.69 7.24 -10.43
CA THR A 137 1.96 6.58 -10.11
C THR A 137 2.60 5.91 -11.34
N VAL A 138 2.17 6.30 -12.54
CA VAL A 138 2.64 5.72 -13.80
C VAL A 138 3.28 6.80 -14.66
N VAL A 139 4.48 6.53 -15.15
CA VAL A 139 5.16 7.32 -16.18
C VAL A 139 5.36 6.45 -17.41
N MET A 140 4.90 6.92 -18.56
CA MET A 140 5.10 6.27 -19.86
C MET A 140 6.40 6.79 -20.49
N LEU A 141 7.29 5.89 -20.81
CA LEU A 141 8.58 6.19 -21.43
C LEU A 141 8.61 5.57 -22.83
N ASP A 142 8.72 6.40 -23.87
CA ASP A 142 8.84 5.95 -25.25
C ASP A 142 10.22 5.32 -25.46
N GLN A 143 10.25 4.05 -25.89
CA GLN A 143 11.51 3.32 -26.12
C GLN A 143 12.29 3.86 -27.31
N ASP A 144 11.63 4.39 -28.35
CA ASP A 144 12.31 4.94 -29.52
C ASP A 144 13.08 6.22 -29.18
N VAL A 145 12.67 6.91 -28.09
CA VAL A 145 13.43 8.03 -27.50
C VAL A 145 14.57 7.56 -26.62
N LEU A 146 14.36 6.44 -25.90
CA LEU A 146 15.31 5.95 -24.90
C LEU A 146 16.41 5.09 -25.48
N PHE A 147 16.11 4.29 -26.50
CA PHE A 147 17.01 3.26 -27.02
C PHE A 147 17.23 3.43 -28.50
N THR A 148 18.48 3.43 -28.92
CA THR A 148 18.83 3.31 -30.34
C THR A 148 18.31 1.96 -30.87
N PRO A 149 17.86 1.87 -32.14
CA PRO A 149 17.42 0.62 -32.73
C PRO A 149 18.43 -0.52 -32.50
N GLY A 150 17.94 -1.67 -32.11
CA GLY A 150 18.78 -2.84 -31.81
C GLY A 150 19.58 -2.74 -30.50
N GLN A 151 19.35 -1.75 -29.64
CA GLN A 151 20.01 -1.60 -28.34
C GLN A 151 18.99 -1.71 -27.19
N TYR A 152 19.51 -2.05 -26.03
CA TYR A 152 18.77 -2.07 -24.75
C TYR A 152 19.51 -1.32 -23.62
N ASN A 153 20.68 -0.75 -23.91
CA ASN A 153 21.42 0.10 -22.97
C ASN A 153 21.09 1.57 -23.22
N LEU A 154 20.92 2.33 -22.15
CA LEU A 154 20.71 3.77 -22.23
C LEU A 154 22.02 4.50 -22.56
N SER A 155 21.97 5.48 -23.45
CA SER A 155 23.11 6.37 -23.67
C SER A 155 23.27 7.38 -22.52
N PRO A 156 24.45 7.97 -22.31
CA PRO A 156 24.65 8.98 -21.25
C PRO A 156 23.72 10.19 -21.41
N SER A 157 23.45 10.65 -22.62
CA SER A 157 22.57 11.78 -22.90
C SER A 157 21.10 11.47 -22.54
N VAL A 158 20.65 10.26 -22.86
CA VAL A 158 19.31 9.76 -22.49
C VAL A 158 19.21 9.59 -20.97
N SER A 159 20.25 9.08 -20.33
CA SER A 159 20.30 8.95 -18.88
C SER A 159 20.10 10.29 -18.17
N TYR A 160 20.74 11.35 -18.67
CA TYR A 160 20.56 12.71 -18.15
C TYR A 160 19.12 13.23 -18.32
N THR A 161 18.53 13.04 -19.51
CA THR A 161 17.16 13.46 -19.79
C THR A 161 16.15 12.72 -18.91
N LEU A 162 16.32 11.41 -18.76
CA LEU A 162 15.50 10.59 -17.86
C LEU A 162 15.61 11.05 -16.41
N GLY A 163 16.79 11.44 -15.95
CA GLY A 163 16.97 11.98 -14.60
C GLY A 163 16.10 13.20 -14.37
N LYS A 164 16.03 14.12 -15.33
CA LYS A 164 15.11 15.28 -15.25
C LYS A 164 13.64 14.89 -15.23
N THR A 165 13.25 13.92 -16.02
CA THR A 165 11.86 13.38 -16.02
C THR A 165 11.49 12.76 -14.68
N PHE A 166 12.50 12.25 -13.95
CA PHE A 166 12.33 11.61 -12.64
C PHE A 166 12.31 12.58 -11.45
N GLU A 167 12.84 13.78 -11.60
CA GLU A 167 12.89 14.77 -10.54
C GLU A 167 11.53 15.07 -9.88
N PRO A 168 10.41 15.20 -10.62
CA PRO A 168 9.09 15.34 -10.03
C PRO A 168 8.69 14.13 -9.16
N VAL A 169 8.99 12.90 -9.61
CA VAL A 169 8.69 11.68 -8.85
C VAL A 169 9.46 11.66 -7.53
N VAL A 170 10.73 12.02 -7.55
CA VAL A 170 11.56 12.12 -6.33
C VAL A 170 10.99 13.16 -5.36
N LYS A 171 10.56 14.33 -5.86
CA LYS A 171 9.91 15.35 -5.04
C LYS A 171 8.58 14.88 -4.44
N GLU A 172 7.80 14.12 -5.18
CA GLU A 172 6.57 13.52 -4.66
C GLU A 172 6.83 12.47 -3.57
N ILE A 173 7.86 11.64 -3.75
CA ILE A 173 8.31 10.69 -2.72
C ILE A 173 8.67 11.46 -1.43
N ASP A 174 9.49 12.50 -1.53
CA ASP A 174 9.90 13.32 -0.38
C ASP A 174 8.69 14.00 0.29
N TYR A 175 7.73 14.50 -0.49
CA TYR A 175 6.49 15.07 0.04
C TYR A 175 5.70 14.03 0.86
N PHE A 176 5.55 12.81 0.34
CA PHE A 176 4.82 11.73 1.01
C PHE A 176 5.44 11.37 2.35
N VAL A 177 6.75 11.17 2.34
CA VAL A 177 7.55 10.85 3.53
C VAL A 177 7.40 11.92 4.61
N ASN A 178 7.45 13.20 4.22
CA ASN A 178 7.31 14.30 5.16
C ASN A 178 5.88 14.46 5.69
N LYS A 179 4.88 14.09 4.89
CA LYS A 179 3.46 14.20 5.28
C LYS A 179 3.03 13.11 6.26
N TYR A 180 3.65 11.94 6.19
CA TYR A 180 3.30 10.77 6.99
C TYR A 180 4.49 10.27 7.83
N PRO A 181 5.07 11.10 8.70
CA PRO A 181 6.28 10.76 9.44
C PRO A 181 6.09 9.62 10.44
N ASP A 182 4.85 9.40 10.90
CA ASP A 182 4.51 8.39 11.90
C ASP A 182 4.33 6.99 11.29
N PHE A 183 4.31 6.89 9.96
CA PHE A 183 4.21 5.61 9.26
C PHE A 183 5.57 5.18 8.72
N PRO A 184 6.04 3.97 9.06
CA PRO A 184 7.14 3.36 8.34
C PRO A 184 6.69 3.08 6.90
N LEU A 185 7.39 3.67 5.93
CA LEU A 185 7.03 3.59 4.52
C LEU A 185 8.04 2.75 3.74
N SER A 186 7.54 1.98 2.78
CA SER A 186 8.34 1.30 1.75
C SER A 186 7.99 1.84 0.37
N LEU A 187 8.99 1.88 -0.53
CA LEU A 187 8.84 2.32 -1.92
C LEU A 187 9.03 1.12 -2.85
N VAL A 188 8.12 0.92 -3.79
CA VAL A 188 8.30 0.02 -4.92
C VAL A 188 8.42 0.83 -6.20
N ILE A 189 9.40 0.51 -7.01
CA ILE A 189 9.60 1.06 -8.35
C ILE A 189 9.65 -0.13 -9.31
N THR A 190 8.70 -0.19 -10.25
CA THR A 190 8.59 -1.28 -11.22
C THR A 190 8.64 -0.72 -12.63
N ALA A 191 9.51 -1.27 -13.49
CA ALA A 191 9.51 -1.00 -14.91
C ALA A 191 8.94 -2.19 -15.69
N LYS A 192 7.90 -1.97 -16.49
CA LYS A 192 7.32 -2.96 -17.41
C LYS A 192 7.66 -2.55 -18.84
N GLY A 193 8.54 -3.32 -19.49
CA GLY A 193 8.91 -3.10 -20.90
C GLY A 193 7.94 -3.82 -21.82
N TYR A 194 7.61 -3.19 -22.94
CA TYR A 194 6.80 -3.76 -24.01
C TYR A 194 7.57 -3.68 -25.33
N ALA A 195 7.31 -4.58 -26.25
CA ALA A 195 7.87 -4.60 -27.59
C ALA A 195 6.75 -4.74 -28.62
N ASP A 196 6.99 -4.28 -29.84
CA ASP A 196 6.16 -4.69 -30.96
C ASP A 196 6.50 -6.12 -31.39
N ALA A 197 5.80 -6.63 -32.39
CA ALA A 197 6.03 -7.99 -32.91
C ALA A 197 7.01 -8.01 -34.10
N THR A 198 7.92 -7.03 -34.19
CA THR A 198 8.95 -6.99 -35.22
C THR A 198 9.91 -8.18 -35.09
N THR A 199 10.18 -8.86 -36.19
CA THR A 199 11.09 -10.00 -36.24
C THR A 199 12.54 -9.56 -36.00
N ILE A 200 13.21 -10.20 -35.05
CA ILE A 200 14.64 -9.99 -34.81
C ILE A 200 15.44 -10.98 -35.64
N SER A 201 16.23 -10.45 -36.58
CA SER A 201 17.04 -11.28 -37.47
C SER A 201 18.06 -12.10 -36.70
N ASP A 202 18.13 -13.42 -37.00
CA ASP A 202 19.07 -14.41 -36.39
C ASP A 202 20.54 -14.07 -36.70
N LYS A 203 20.82 -13.28 -37.76
CA LYS A 203 22.16 -12.81 -38.10
C LYS A 203 22.57 -11.53 -37.36
N SER A 204 21.64 -10.91 -36.62
CA SER A 204 21.89 -9.64 -35.93
C SER A 204 22.73 -9.79 -34.69
N VAL A 205 23.49 -8.74 -34.33
CA VAL A 205 24.20 -8.65 -33.08
C VAL A 205 23.22 -8.69 -31.88
N LEU A 206 22.02 -8.10 -32.07
CA LEU A 206 20.96 -8.10 -31.09
C LEU A 206 20.51 -9.54 -30.75
N PHE A 207 20.26 -10.36 -31.78
CA PHE A 207 19.86 -11.76 -31.62
C PHE A 207 20.86 -12.50 -30.69
N LYS A 208 22.15 -12.43 -31.03
CA LYS A 208 23.21 -13.11 -30.26
C LYS A 208 23.21 -12.66 -28.78
N LYS A 209 23.13 -11.35 -28.52
CA LYS A 209 23.08 -10.79 -27.17
C LYS A 209 21.84 -11.26 -26.40
N LEU A 210 20.68 -11.32 -27.03
CA LEU A 210 19.44 -11.77 -26.38
C LEU A 210 19.47 -13.28 -26.12
N GLN A 211 20.02 -14.06 -27.07
CA GLN A 211 20.19 -15.51 -26.88
C GLN A 211 21.11 -15.81 -25.68
N GLU A 212 22.23 -15.06 -25.55
CA GLU A 212 23.10 -15.18 -24.37
C GLU A 212 22.38 -14.86 -23.06
N ARG A 213 21.53 -13.84 -23.07
CA ARG A 213 20.71 -13.46 -21.89
C ARG A 213 19.68 -14.52 -21.54
N LEU A 214 19.05 -15.15 -22.52
CA LEU A 214 18.10 -16.24 -22.32
C LEU A 214 18.78 -17.52 -21.81
N LYS A 215 20.13 -17.65 -21.91
CA LYS A 215 20.90 -18.85 -21.53
C LYS A 215 20.40 -20.14 -22.16
N LEU A 216 19.82 -20.02 -23.37
CA LEU A 216 19.35 -21.16 -24.15
C LEU A 216 20.53 -21.72 -24.95
N SER A 217 21.14 -22.82 -24.45
CA SER A 217 22.28 -23.43 -25.13
C SER A 217 21.90 -24.33 -26.30
N ASN A 218 20.67 -24.84 -26.40
CA ASN A 218 20.30 -25.93 -27.32
C ASN A 218 19.01 -25.74 -28.11
N THR A 219 18.30 -24.63 -27.99
CA THR A 219 17.06 -24.34 -28.75
C THR A 219 17.13 -22.94 -29.34
N ASN A 220 16.76 -22.81 -30.61
CA ASN A 220 16.58 -21.48 -31.21
C ASN A 220 15.40 -20.77 -30.55
N PRO A 221 15.61 -19.60 -29.92
CA PRO A 221 14.53 -18.85 -29.30
C PRO A 221 13.53 -18.41 -30.38
N THR A 222 12.26 -18.43 -30.05
CA THR A 222 11.20 -17.86 -30.90
C THR A 222 11.32 -16.34 -30.95
N ASN A 223 10.70 -15.70 -31.93
CA ASN A 223 10.67 -14.23 -31.98
C ASN A 223 9.97 -13.64 -30.74
N GLU A 224 8.93 -14.30 -30.24
CA GLU A 224 8.24 -13.89 -29.01
C GLU A 224 9.18 -13.93 -27.79
N ASP A 225 10.02 -14.98 -27.66
CA ASP A 225 11.03 -15.07 -26.58
C ASP A 225 12.04 -13.93 -26.67
N LEU A 226 12.50 -13.63 -27.87
CA LEU A 226 13.46 -12.55 -28.12
C LEU A 226 12.84 -11.18 -27.81
N ASN A 227 11.63 -10.89 -28.24
CA ASN A 227 10.93 -9.65 -27.96
C ASN A 227 10.62 -9.50 -26.48
N LYS A 228 10.30 -10.61 -25.81
CA LYS A 228 10.13 -10.63 -24.35
C LYS A 228 11.44 -10.30 -23.63
N GLU A 229 12.55 -10.92 -24.02
CA GLU A 229 13.85 -10.63 -23.40
C GLU A 229 14.37 -9.22 -23.77
N LEU A 230 14.14 -8.73 -24.97
CA LEU A 230 14.47 -7.35 -25.35
C LEU A 230 13.73 -6.34 -24.47
N SER A 231 12.43 -6.53 -24.29
CA SER A 231 11.61 -5.67 -23.44
C SER A 231 12.03 -5.75 -21.96
N ASN A 232 12.46 -6.95 -21.51
CA ASN A 232 13.00 -7.18 -20.18
C ASN A 232 14.33 -6.44 -19.95
N ALA A 233 15.26 -6.56 -20.91
CA ALA A 233 16.56 -5.89 -20.84
C ALA A 233 16.44 -4.36 -20.82
N ARG A 234 15.49 -3.80 -21.59
CA ARG A 234 15.17 -2.37 -21.62
C ARG A 234 14.60 -1.90 -20.28
N ALA A 235 13.62 -2.63 -19.72
CA ALA A 235 13.06 -2.35 -18.39
C ALA A 235 14.15 -2.39 -17.32
N GLN A 236 15.04 -3.39 -17.37
CA GLN A 236 16.18 -3.52 -16.45
C GLN A 236 17.11 -2.30 -16.54
N SER A 237 17.41 -1.80 -17.74
CA SER A 237 18.29 -0.63 -17.94
C SER A 237 17.67 0.63 -17.34
N VAL A 238 16.36 0.83 -17.47
CA VAL A 238 15.64 1.93 -16.83
C VAL A 238 15.73 1.81 -15.30
N ILE A 239 15.46 0.64 -14.72
CA ILE A 239 15.55 0.41 -13.27
C ILE A 239 16.97 0.65 -12.74
N ASN A 240 18.00 0.19 -13.47
CA ASN A 240 19.37 0.40 -13.04
C ASN A 240 19.74 1.88 -12.98
N LEU A 241 19.26 2.68 -13.91
CA LEU A 241 19.41 4.13 -13.86
C LEU A 241 18.69 4.72 -12.65
N LEU A 242 17.43 4.30 -12.39
CA LEU A 242 16.64 4.84 -11.30
C LEU A 242 17.23 4.56 -9.93
N LYS A 243 17.88 3.42 -9.76
CA LYS A 243 18.63 3.12 -8.54
C LYS A 243 19.63 4.23 -8.21
N THR A 244 20.25 4.84 -9.22
CA THR A 244 21.25 5.91 -8.99
C THR A 244 20.63 7.19 -8.44
N PHE A 245 19.36 7.50 -8.75
CA PHE A 245 18.65 8.69 -8.25
C PHE A 245 18.02 8.52 -6.87
N THR A 246 17.84 7.28 -6.45
CA THR A 246 17.23 6.94 -5.16
C THR A 246 18.23 6.44 -4.12
N VAL A 247 19.54 6.36 -4.48
CA VAL A 247 20.62 6.07 -3.54
C VAL A 247 20.62 7.11 -2.42
N GLY A 248 20.68 6.63 -1.17
CA GLY A 248 20.67 7.48 0.03
C GLY A 248 19.27 7.91 0.52
N LYS A 249 18.20 7.61 -0.22
CA LYS A 249 16.83 7.94 0.24
C LYS A 249 16.35 7.04 1.38
N SER A 250 16.90 5.85 1.52
CA SER A 250 16.58 4.90 2.60
C SER A 250 17.60 4.88 3.75
N ALA A 251 18.71 5.66 3.67
CA ALA A 251 19.91 5.40 4.49
C ALA A 251 19.93 6.08 5.86
N ASP A 252 19.18 7.15 6.12
CA ASP A 252 19.46 8.01 7.28
C ASP A 252 18.28 8.24 8.23
N GLY A 253 17.69 7.15 8.77
CA GLY A 253 16.67 7.28 9.82
C GLY A 253 15.40 7.97 9.35
N LYS A 254 15.26 8.20 8.06
CA LYS A 254 14.10 8.78 7.41
C LYS A 254 13.12 7.70 7.04
N SER A 255 11.91 8.08 6.91
CA SER A 255 10.67 7.34 6.80
C SER A 255 10.60 6.23 5.74
N ILE A 256 11.53 6.11 4.78
CA ILE A 256 11.57 4.98 3.84
C ILE A 256 12.48 3.90 4.38
N LYS A 257 11.87 2.77 4.80
CA LYS A 257 12.62 1.61 5.31
C LYS A 257 13.24 0.79 4.20
N ASN A 258 12.47 0.53 3.14
CA ASN A 258 12.86 -0.33 2.05
C ASN A 258 12.54 0.28 0.70
N ILE A 259 13.43 0.07 -0.28
CA ILE A 259 13.16 0.38 -1.69
C ILE A 259 13.29 -0.92 -2.48
N LEU A 260 12.18 -1.37 -3.06
CA LEU A 260 12.13 -2.53 -3.92
C LEU A 260 12.13 -2.09 -5.39
N TYR A 261 13.07 -2.64 -6.16
CA TYR A 261 13.18 -2.38 -7.59
C TYR A 261 12.83 -3.64 -8.37
N LEU A 262 11.80 -3.55 -9.20
CA LEU A 262 11.30 -4.64 -10.03
C LEU A 262 11.38 -4.25 -11.51
N TYR A 263 11.62 -5.22 -12.36
CA TYR A 263 11.51 -5.05 -13.80
C TYR A 263 10.94 -6.32 -14.44
N GLU A 264 10.19 -6.13 -15.51
CA GLU A 264 9.56 -7.23 -16.22
C GLU A 264 9.43 -6.90 -17.70
N GLY A 265 9.80 -7.84 -18.57
CA GLY A 265 9.51 -7.81 -20.00
C GLY A 265 8.12 -8.38 -20.27
N LYS A 266 7.23 -7.59 -20.80
CA LYS A 266 5.89 -8.00 -21.25
C LYS A 266 5.89 -8.52 -22.70
N GLY A 267 7.02 -8.37 -23.43
CA GLY A 267 7.13 -8.79 -24.81
C GLY A 267 6.11 -8.09 -25.70
N GLU A 268 5.43 -8.87 -26.51
CA GLU A 268 4.45 -8.40 -27.50
C GLU A 268 3.06 -8.12 -26.93
N LYS A 269 2.87 -8.16 -25.60
CA LYS A 269 1.59 -7.77 -24.98
C LYS A 269 1.27 -6.30 -25.27
N LEU A 270 -0.02 -5.97 -25.25
CA LEU A 270 -0.46 -4.60 -25.46
C LEU A 270 -0.30 -3.77 -24.18
N PRO A 271 0.35 -2.60 -24.24
CA PRO A 271 0.56 -1.76 -23.06
C PRO A 271 -0.70 -1.05 -22.59
N ASP A 272 -1.63 -0.72 -23.49
CA ASP A 272 -2.93 -0.14 -23.18
C ASP A 272 -4.04 -0.92 -23.88
N LEU A 273 -4.87 -1.61 -23.10
CA LEU A 273 -5.98 -2.42 -23.60
C LEU A 273 -7.14 -1.59 -24.17
N LYS A 274 -7.16 -0.27 -23.95
CA LYS A 274 -8.18 0.63 -24.51
C LYS A 274 -7.92 0.97 -25.97
N ILE A 275 -6.68 0.80 -26.44
CA ILE A 275 -6.31 1.06 -27.82
C ILE A 275 -6.62 -0.18 -28.66
N ALA A 276 -7.74 -0.14 -29.38
CA ALA A 276 -8.21 -1.30 -30.16
C ALA A 276 -7.48 -1.50 -31.50
N ASN A 277 -6.73 -0.50 -31.99
CA ASN A 277 -6.17 -0.47 -33.34
C ASN A 277 -4.64 -0.60 -33.40
N TYR A 278 -4.03 -1.31 -32.46
CA TYR A 278 -2.60 -1.60 -32.52
C TYR A 278 -2.25 -2.44 -33.75
N LYS A 279 -1.22 -1.98 -34.48
CA LYS A 279 -0.60 -2.75 -35.55
C LYS A 279 0.54 -3.62 -35.03
N THR A 280 0.99 -4.60 -35.81
CA THR A 280 2.09 -5.51 -35.47
C THR A 280 3.38 -4.74 -35.12
N GLU A 281 3.74 -3.75 -35.96
CA GLU A 281 4.95 -2.92 -35.81
C GLU A 281 4.64 -1.52 -35.27
N ASP A 282 3.65 -1.42 -34.38
CA ASP A 282 3.18 -0.14 -33.86
C ASP A 282 4.19 0.44 -32.86
N SER A 283 4.69 1.64 -33.11
CA SER A 283 5.60 2.34 -32.18
C SER A 283 5.01 2.55 -30.81
N ARG A 284 3.68 2.72 -30.70
CA ARG A 284 2.97 2.84 -29.40
C ARG A 284 3.08 1.58 -28.53
N ARG A 285 3.50 0.44 -29.09
CA ARG A 285 3.80 -0.79 -28.36
C ARG A 285 5.22 -0.79 -27.79
N ARG A 286 6.13 0.05 -28.32
CA ARG A 286 7.53 0.14 -27.89
C ARG A 286 7.67 1.16 -26.77
N ILE A 287 7.25 0.78 -25.56
CA ILE A 287 7.28 1.67 -24.39
C ILE A 287 7.82 0.94 -23.15
N VAL A 288 8.29 1.71 -22.19
CA VAL A 288 8.48 1.26 -20.81
C VAL A 288 7.48 2.02 -19.94
N LEU A 289 6.59 1.28 -19.28
CA LEU A 289 5.76 1.82 -18.22
C LEU A 289 6.53 1.75 -16.92
N LEU A 290 6.73 2.87 -16.29
CA LEU A 290 7.35 2.97 -15.01
C LEU A 290 6.29 3.27 -13.96
N PHE A 291 6.22 2.40 -12.98
CA PHE A 291 5.36 2.51 -11.83
C PHE A 291 6.19 2.84 -10.60
N TRP A 292 5.67 3.67 -9.75
CA TRP A 292 6.19 3.87 -8.40
C TRP A 292 5.05 3.92 -7.40
N SER A 293 5.25 3.37 -6.24
CA SER A 293 4.24 3.39 -5.17
C SER A 293 4.91 3.38 -3.82
N ILE A 294 4.37 4.16 -2.90
CA ILE A 294 4.75 4.18 -1.50
C ILE A 294 3.62 3.51 -0.72
N PHE A 295 3.95 2.69 0.25
CA PHE A 295 2.98 2.04 1.11
C PHE A 295 3.54 1.91 2.52
N PRO A 296 2.68 1.86 3.54
CA PRO A 296 3.12 1.58 4.90
C PRO A 296 3.58 0.12 5.01
N ASP A 297 4.68 -0.08 5.77
CA ASP A 297 5.21 -1.41 6.10
C ASP A 297 4.27 -2.16 7.04
#